data_d5cac7122122d600b36505de1a95ad90
#
_entry.id   d5cac7122122d600b36505de1a95ad90
#
_cell.length_a   1.000
_cell.length_b   1.000
_cell.length_c   1.000
_cell.angle_alpha   90.00
_cell.angle_beta   90.00
_cell.angle_gamma   90.00
#
_symmetry.space_group_name_H-M   'P 1'
#
loop_
_entity.id
_entity.type
_entity.pdbx_description
1 polymer ?
#
loop_
_entity_poly.entity_id
_entity_poly.type
_entity_poly.pdbx_seq_one_letter_code
_entity_poly.pdbx_strand_id
1 'polypeptide(L)'
;MKKWMTILASLLLLSGCGAKEDTFSLSAAEQEAYEESIDKVTEDFYWEYDHSSLSFGAAVVPEATEENERLFDASSACEYNLKGKAGQDAVLAQAVLLHYNGDTAGTLQCWFVGGSLAGVAYSGGYDNGYYSLKERNPFLADGGFRAYESWTGMPTSFRMGRGEFSAEGIYSVGQDAKGRRLAVSIRGGKAEVYRYANGLSRYRSFSYGRGLEATSAAFLKEDDARLAVLVSSIEESGEGESEKTYTRAERVMLYDSRLNVAGEIPLEGELCTALGAENGRLYLFIDKNMEIYEEKDGSWQNTGARKLRHQVTQCHITDLDGDGVKEYILTDGMDLYVYHAVNDSFRKLWSTHVGVENFYGPLMSGDMNGDGVQEIYACDTTATTIRYILTEKGLKTANEDIQYGQCIYPCDFDGNGREDYWFVADNEDRRGQLYLAAEE
;
A
#
# COMPACT_ATOMS: atom_id res chain seq x y z
N MET A 1 26.12 14.00 -10.71
CA MET A 1 26.32 15.39 -10.28
C MET A 1 26.03 16.35 -11.43
N LYS A 2 24.78 16.51 -11.91
CA LYS A 2 24.37 17.55 -12.88
C LYS A 2 22.84 17.58 -13.11
N LYS A 3 22.03 17.52 -12.05
CA LYS A 3 20.55 17.72 -12.15
C LYS A 3 19.95 18.57 -11.04
N TRP A 4 20.78 19.24 -10.22
CA TRP A 4 20.33 20.04 -9.08
C TRP A 4 20.26 21.56 -9.35
N MET A 5 20.35 21.98 -10.61
CA MET A 5 20.40 23.42 -10.94
C MET A 5 19.13 24.01 -11.53
N THR A 6 18.02 23.30 -11.58
CA THR A 6 16.80 23.81 -12.23
C THR A 6 15.69 24.26 -11.26
N ILE A 7 15.79 23.95 -9.98
CA ILE A 7 14.78 24.36 -8.97
C ILE A 7 15.05 25.76 -8.40
N LEU A 8 16.26 26.26 -8.50
CA LEU A 8 16.60 27.62 -8.03
C LEU A 8 16.18 28.78 -8.97
N ALA A 9 15.67 28.47 -10.16
CA ALA A 9 15.36 29.50 -11.16
C ALA A 9 13.93 30.05 -11.11
N SER A 10 13.01 29.41 -10.39
CA SER A 10 11.64 29.91 -10.22
C SER A 10 11.47 30.92 -9.06
N LEU A 11 12.50 31.12 -8.25
CA LEU A 11 12.51 32.06 -7.13
C LEU A 11 12.79 33.53 -7.52
N LEU A 12 13.04 33.81 -8.81
CA LEU A 12 13.53 35.12 -9.27
C LEU A 12 12.55 35.91 -10.17
N LEU A 13 11.31 35.49 -10.33
CA LEU A 13 10.37 36.14 -11.26
C LEU A 13 9.27 37.03 -10.61
N LEU A 14 9.33 37.30 -9.30
CA LEU A 14 8.40 38.23 -8.64
C LEU A 14 9.08 39.54 -8.14
N SER A 15 10.30 39.82 -8.53
CA SER A 15 10.94 41.12 -8.21
C SER A 15 10.88 42.06 -9.39
N GLY A 16 9.72 42.66 -9.61
CA GLY A 16 9.52 43.78 -10.52
C GLY A 16 8.87 44.94 -9.79
N CYS A 17 9.64 45.74 -9.04
CA CYS A 17 9.57 47.19 -8.91
C CYS A 17 10.41 47.66 -7.71
N GLY A 18 11.31 48.58 -7.95
CA GLY A 18 12.31 49.10 -7.01
C GLY A 18 11.73 49.58 -5.68
N ALA A 19 12.12 48.91 -4.63
CA ALA A 19 12.09 49.37 -3.26
C ALA A 19 13.41 48.95 -2.61
N LYS A 20 13.92 49.82 -1.72
CA LYS A 20 15.14 49.60 -0.95
C LYS A 20 15.20 48.16 -0.43
N GLU A 21 16.36 47.54 -0.62
CA GLU A 21 16.71 46.29 0.08
C GLU A 21 16.77 46.54 1.60
N ASP A 22 15.62 46.54 2.26
CA ASP A 22 15.59 46.22 3.67
C ASP A 22 15.87 44.72 3.76
N THR A 23 17.06 44.34 4.21
CA THR A 23 17.50 42.98 4.39
C THR A 23 16.56 42.33 5.40
N PHE A 24 15.62 41.49 4.90
CA PHE A 24 14.77 40.68 5.75
C PHE A 24 15.65 39.77 6.63
N SER A 25 15.47 39.85 7.94
CA SER A 25 16.15 38.97 8.89
C SER A 25 15.27 38.71 10.07
N LEU A 26 15.17 37.44 10.44
CA LEU A 26 14.53 36.99 11.68
C LEU A 26 15.59 36.90 12.78
N SER A 27 15.20 37.21 14.01
CA SER A 27 15.99 36.84 15.17
C SER A 27 15.99 35.31 15.35
N ALA A 28 17.00 34.77 16.01
CA ALA A 28 17.07 33.32 16.27
C ALA A 28 15.83 32.80 17.05
N ALA A 29 15.32 33.64 17.96
CA ALA A 29 14.10 33.25 18.73
C ALA A 29 12.84 33.26 17.88
N GLU A 30 12.69 34.14 16.90
CA GLU A 30 11.57 34.14 15.96
C GLU A 30 11.65 32.93 15.02
N GLN A 31 12.84 32.62 14.54
CA GLN A 31 13.08 31.48 13.69
C GLN A 31 12.73 30.18 14.40
N GLU A 32 13.22 29.98 15.63
CA GLU A 32 12.90 28.82 16.46
C GLU A 32 11.38 28.69 16.71
N ALA A 33 10.68 29.77 17.03
CA ALA A 33 9.23 29.76 17.24
C ALA A 33 8.43 29.41 15.97
N TYR A 34 8.92 29.81 14.79
CA TYR A 34 8.31 29.44 13.52
C TYR A 34 8.59 28.00 13.17
N GLU A 35 9.80 27.50 13.38
CA GLU A 35 10.15 26.09 13.22
C GLU A 35 9.29 25.19 14.11
N GLU A 36 9.14 25.50 15.42
CA GLU A 36 8.24 24.78 16.31
C GLU A 36 6.78 24.73 15.80
N SER A 37 6.31 25.83 15.20
CA SER A 37 4.96 25.89 14.64
C SER A 37 4.83 25.05 13.35
N ILE A 38 5.88 24.97 12.55
CA ILE A 38 5.94 24.14 11.34
C ILE A 38 5.99 22.66 11.74
N ASP A 39 6.86 22.31 12.68
CA ASP A 39 6.96 20.94 13.21
C ASP A 39 5.62 20.46 13.73
N LYS A 40 4.97 21.29 14.54
CA LYS A 40 3.66 20.96 15.08
C LYS A 40 2.61 20.73 13.99
N VAL A 41 2.49 21.62 13.01
CA VAL A 41 1.47 21.48 11.97
C VAL A 41 1.76 20.31 11.03
N THR A 42 3.01 20.02 10.74
CA THR A 42 3.38 18.84 9.95
C THR A 42 3.13 17.56 10.73
N GLU A 43 3.46 17.51 12.03
CA GLU A 43 3.16 16.39 12.91
C GLU A 43 1.65 16.16 13.05
N ASP A 44 0.84 17.21 13.26
CA ASP A 44 -0.63 17.14 13.36
C ASP A 44 -1.28 16.53 12.11
N PHE A 45 -0.62 16.63 10.95
CA PHE A 45 -1.08 16.08 9.67
C PHE A 45 -0.23 14.89 9.17
N TYR A 46 0.66 14.34 10.02
CA TYR A 46 1.52 13.19 9.73
C TYR A 46 2.43 13.38 8.51
N TRP A 47 2.95 14.60 8.34
CA TRP A 47 3.91 14.91 7.30
C TRP A 47 5.30 15.15 7.89
N GLU A 48 6.31 14.91 7.08
CA GLU A 48 7.69 15.30 7.35
C GLU A 48 8.15 16.34 6.32
N TYR A 49 9.16 17.12 6.66
CA TYR A 49 9.80 18.01 5.72
C TYR A 49 11.32 17.98 5.89
N ASP A 50 12.05 18.36 4.83
CA ASP A 50 13.50 18.47 4.89
C ASP A 50 13.89 19.74 5.62
N HIS A 51 14.28 19.63 6.89
CA HIS A 51 14.72 20.76 7.72
C HIS A 51 15.88 21.54 7.10
N SER A 52 16.74 20.87 6.31
CA SER A 52 17.86 21.54 5.63
C SER A 52 17.42 22.44 4.46
N SER A 53 16.21 22.24 3.97
CA SER A 53 15.58 23.01 2.89
C SER A 53 14.77 24.20 3.39
N LEU A 54 14.54 24.32 4.72
CA LEU A 54 13.71 25.34 5.30
C LEU A 54 14.30 26.74 5.07
N SER A 55 13.48 27.62 4.56
CA SER A 55 13.84 29.01 4.26
C SER A 55 12.71 29.95 4.66
N PHE A 56 13.06 31.15 5.05
CA PHE A 56 12.12 32.19 5.45
C PHE A 56 12.31 33.43 4.57
N GLY A 57 11.19 34.07 4.19
CA GLY A 57 11.19 35.28 3.40
C GLY A 57 10.08 36.24 3.79
N ALA A 58 10.31 37.55 3.58
CA ALA A 58 9.24 38.52 3.65
C ALA A 58 8.25 38.29 2.50
N ALA A 59 6.98 38.34 2.80
CA ALA A 59 5.92 38.13 1.83
C ALA A 59 4.71 39.00 2.18
N VAL A 60 3.78 39.12 1.26
CA VAL A 60 2.43 39.65 1.49
C VAL A 60 1.45 38.52 1.20
N VAL A 61 0.48 38.32 2.08
CA VAL A 61 -0.58 37.30 1.82
C VAL A 61 -1.27 37.72 0.52
N PRO A 62 -1.40 36.82 -0.47
CA PRO A 62 -2.02 37.12 -1.75
C PRO A 62 -3.43 37.72 -1.60
N GLU A 63 -3.83 38.54 -2.55
CA GLU A 63 -5.19 39.06 -2.61
C GLU A 63 -6.19 37.91 -2.86
N ALA A 64 -7.40 38.03 -2.30
CA ALA A 64 -8.45 37.04 -2.42
C ALA A 64 -9.10 37.09 -3.82
N THR A 65 -8.37 36.63 -4.82
CA THR A 65 -8.82 36.54 -6.22
C THR A 65 -9.10 35.07 -6.58
N GLU A 66 -9.78 34.84 -7.69
CA GLU A 66 -10.05 33.51 -8.22
C GLU A 66 -8.75 32.72 -8.48
N GLU A 67 -7.68 33.39 -8.88
CA GLU A 67 -6.36 32.78 -9.12
C GLU A 67 -5.73 32.19 -7.84
N ASN A 68 -6.01 32.80 -6.68
CA ASN A 68 -5.47 32.39 -5.38
C ASN A 68 -6.45 31.54 -4.56
N GLU A 69 -7.62 31.20 -5.12
CA GLU A 69 -8.67 30.49 -4.39
C GLU A 69 -8.19 29.13 -3.88
N ARG A 70 -7.45 28.36 -4.68
CA ARG A 70 -6.88 27.06 -4.28
C ARG A 70 -5.96 27.16 -3.06
N LEU A 71 -5.14 28.19 -2.95
CA LEU A 71 -4.30 28.41 -1.77
C LEU A 71 -5.14 28.62 -0.51
N PHE A 72 -6.19 29.45 -0.63
CA PHE A 72 -7.05 29.75 0.50
C PHE A 72 -7.91 28.55 0.91
N ASP A 73 -8.41 27.80 -0.05
CA ASP A 73 -9.18 26.57 0.20
C ASP A 73 -8.30 25.51 0.85
N ALA A 74 -7.09 25.28 0.34
CA ALA A 74 -6.13 24.35 0.93
C ALA A 74 -5.81 24.71 2.39
N SER A 75 -5.57 26.00 2.67
CA SER A 75 -5.33 26.51 4.01
C SER A 75 -6.54 26.39 4.93
N SER A 76 -7.75 26.68 4.40
CA SER A 76 -9.01 26.56 5.13
C SER A 76 -9.32 25.13 5.49
N ALA A 77 -9.02 24.18 4.62
CA ALA A 77 -9.16 22.75 4.89
C ALA A 77 -8.30 22.30 6.09
N CYS A 78 -7.15 22.96 6.32
CA CYS A 78 -6.31 22.75 7.51
C CYS A 78 -6.74 23.63 8.71
N GLU A 79 -7.93 24.23 8.68
CA GLU A 79 -8.50 25.06 9.76
C GLU A 79 -7.81 26.42 9.95
N TYR A 80 -7.06 26.90 8.96
CA TYR A 80 -6.43 28.22 8.98
C TYR A 80 -7.22 29.24 8.13
N ASN A 81 -7.32 30.47 8.59
CA ASN A 81 -8.03 31.53 7.88
C ASN A 81 -7.05 32.47 7.15
N LEU A 82 -6.31 31.96 6.19
CA LEU A 82 -5.36 32.76 5.40
C LEU A 82 -6.10 33.81 4.55
N LYS A 83 -7.28 33.48 4.00
CA LYS A 83 -8.10 34.40 3.21
C LYS A 83 -8.48 35.66 4.00
N GLY A 84 -8.73 35.52 5.30
CA GLY A 84 -9.00 36.66 6.19
C GLY A 84 -7.79 37.56 6.47
N LYS A 85 -6.60 37.19 5.96
CA LYS A 85 -5.34 37.92 6.09
C LYS A 85 -4.85 38.48 4.76
N ALA A 86 -5.62 38.40 3.69
CA ALA A 86 -5.25 38.90 2.36
C ALA A 86 -4.73 40.33 2.42
N GLY A 87 -3.64 40.61 1.71
CA GLY A 87 -2.98 41.92 1.64
C GLY A 87 -2.14 42.32 2.88
N GLN A 88 -2.06 41.44 3.92
CA GLN A 88 -1.23 41.72 5.11
C GLN A 88 0.20 41.26 4.91
N ASP A 89 1.14 41.98 5.54
CA ASP A 89 2.52 41.57 5.62
C ASP A 89 2.68 40.28 6.36
N ALA A 90 3.50 39.37 5.84
CA ALA A 90 3.70 38.02 6.37
C ALA A 90 5.17 37.59 6.28
N VAL A 91 5.50 36.59 7.05
CA VAL A 91 6.68 35.76 6.82
C VAL A 91 6.20 34.47 6.15
N LEU A 92 6.77 34.19 4.98
CA LEU A 92 6.55 32.91 4.30
C LEU A 92 7.72 31.97 4.61
N ALA A 93 7.42 30.86 5.26
CA ALA A 93 8.34 29.75 5.38
C ALA A 93 8.07 28.72 4.29
N GLN A 94 9.14 28.23 3.67
CA GLN A 94 9.08 27.22 2.61
C GLN A 94 10.07 26.10 2.92
N ALA A 95 9.65 24.86 2.71
CA ALA A 95 10.49 23.68 2.86
C ALA A 95 10.08 22.60 1.84
N VAL A 96 10.97 21.68 1.57
CA VAL A 96 10.63 20.47 0.79
C VAL A 96 9.79 19.57 1.68
N LEU A 97 8.53 19.35 1.31
CA LEU A 97 7.65 18.41 1.98
C LEU A 97 8.00 17.01 1.53
N LEU A 98 8.12 16.10 2.49
CA LEU A 98 8.51 14.72 2.24
C LEU A 98 7.33 13.77 2.46
N HIS A 99 7.28 12.75 1.66
CA HIS A 99 6.49 11.57 1.95
C HIS A 99 7.22 10.68 2.96
N TYR A 100 6.48 9.75 3.55
CA TYR A 100 7.00 8.76 4.50
C TYR A 100 8.24 8.00 3.98
N ASN A 101 8.34 7.75 2.69
CA ASN A 101 9.50 7.10 2.07
C ASN A 101 10.68 8.04 1.78
N GLY A 102 10.59 9.29 2.23
CA GLY A 102 11.61 10.33 2.02
C GLY A 102 11.59 10.97 0.63
N ASP A 103 10.68 10.60 -0.26
CA ASP A 103 10.54 11.25 -1.56
C ASP A 103 9.89 12.63 -1.43
N THR A 104 10.17 13.51 -2.37
CA THR A 104 9.61 14.86 -2.38
C THR A 104 8.13 14.84 -2.76
N ALA A 105 7.27 15.29 -1.85
CA ALA A 105 5.85 15.51 -2.09
C ALA A 105 5.56 16.84 -2.81
N GLY A 106 6.34 17.85 -2.49
CA GLY A 106 6.16 19.19 -3.01
C GLY A 106 6.88 20.24 -2.16
N THR A 107 6.42 21.48 -2.24
CA THR A 107 6.93 22.56 -1.41
C THR A 107 5.88 22.94 -0.37
N LEU A 108 6.18 22.69 0.89
CA LEU A 108 5.41 23.19 2.03
C LEU A 108 5.49 24.72 2.07
N GLN A 109 4.38 25.38 2.34
CA GLN A 109 4.27 26.81 2.52
C GLN A 109 3.51 27.12 3.80
N CYS A 110 4.17 27.77 4.75
CA CYS A 110 3.59 28.22 6.01
C CYS A 110 3.63 29.74 6.07
N TRP A 111 2.47 30.36 6.24
CA TRP A 111 2.28 31.80 6.25
C TRP A 111 2.10 32.31 7.68
N PHE A 112 3.01 33.15 8.14
CA PHE A 112 2.97 33.74 9.48
C PHE A 112 2.59 35.21 9.38
N VAL A 113 1.52 35.61 10.05
CA VAL A 113 1.03 36.97 10.13
C VAL A 113 1.03 37.43 11.59
N GLY A 114 1.74 38.51 11.88
CA GLY A 114 1.87 39.00 13.25
C GLY A 114 2.49 37.99 14.23
N GLY A 115 3.43 37.18 13.74
CA GLY A 115 4.12 36.14 14.54
C GLY A 115 3.36 34.85 14.76
N SER A 116 2.18 34.67 14.16
CA SER A 116 1.35 33.45 14.33
C SER A 116 1.10 32.78 12.97
N LEU A 117 1.07 31.44 12.95
CA LEU A 117 0.73 30.67 11.76
C LEU A 117 -0.72 31.00 11.34
N ALA A 118 -0.87 31.60 10.16
CA ALA A 118 -2.13 32.06 9.61
C ALA A 118 -2.63 31.18 8.47
N GLY A 119 -1.75 30.40 7.85
CA GLY A 119 -2.10 29.53 6.75
C GLY A 119 -1.02 28.51 6.47
N VAL A 120 -1.44 27.36 5.95
CA VAL A 120 -0.56 26.29 5.49
C VAL A 120 -1.15 25.66 4.23
N ALA A 121 -0.27 25.37 3.28
CA ALA A 121 -0.58 24.59 2.08
C ALA A 121 0.71 23.98 1.56
N TYR A 122 0.62 23.05 0.64
CA TYR A 122 1.79 22.67 -0.15
C TYR A 122 1.49 22.80 -1.63
N SER A 123 2.53 23.08 -2.41
CA SER A 123 2.46 23.15 -3.86
C SER A 123 3.34 22.06 -4.44
N GLY A 124 2.85 21.38 -5.45
CA GLY A 124 3.56 20.29 -6.10
C GLY A 124 2.59 19.40 -6.84
N GLY A 125 3.11 18.37 -7.46
CA GLY A 125 2.28 17.45 -8.25
C GLY A 125 2.20 17.87 -9.72
N TYR A 126 1.24 17.31 -10.43
CA TYR A 126 1.16 17.38 -11.88
C TYR A 126 0.68 18.72 -12.43
N ASP A 127 -0.02 19.53 -11.63
CA ASP A 127 -0.68 20.76 -12.08
C ASP A 127 -0.15 22.04 -11.44
N ASN A 128 0.93 21.98 -10.65
CA ASN A 128 1.48 23.09 -9.87
C ASN A 128 0.43 23.79 -8.98
N GLY A 129 -0.63 23.09 -8.61
CA GLY A 129 -1.68 23.62 -7.74
C GLY A 129 -1.28 23.64 -6.27
N TYR A 130 -2.15 24.27 -5.46
CA TYR A 130 -2.06 24.22 -4.01
C TYR A 130 -2.97 23.13 -3.46
N TYR A 131 -2.47 22.40 -2.46
CA TYR A 131 -3.13 21.28 -1.81
C TYR A 131 -3.12 21.45 -0.30
N SER A 132 -4.18 21.00 0.33
CA SER A 132 -4.27 20.90 1.78
C SER A 132 -3.38 19.75 2.29
N LEU A 133 -2.76 19.93 3.45
CA LEU A 133 -2.08 18.80 4.13
C LEU A 133 -3.06 17.66 4.47
N LYS A 134 -4.36 17.95 4.60
CA LYS A 134 -5.42 16.95 4.79
C LYS A 134 -5.73 16.14 3.53
N GLU A 135 -5.64 16.73 2.34
CA GLU A 135 -6.14 16.12 1.10
C GLU A 135 -5.42 14.85 0.71
N ARG A 136 -4.16 14.72 1.11
CA ARG A 136 -3.35 13.52 0.84
C ARG A 136 -3.02 12.70 2.07
N ASN A 137 -3.62 13.00 3.19
CA ASN A 137 -3.52 12.15 4.36
C ASN A 137 -4.77 11.28 4.46
N PRO A 138 -4.69 9.98 4.14
CA PRO A 138 -5.83 9.07 4.15
C PRO A 138 -6.44 8.88 5.53
N PHE A 139 -5.70 9.18 6.61
CA PHE A 139 -6.21 9.06 7.98
C PHE A 139 -7.20 10.14 8.37
N LEU A 140 -7.11 11.32 7.73
CA LEU A 140 -7.92 12.47 8.09
C LEU A 140 -9.14 12.67 7.18
N ALA A 141 -9.20 11.97 6.05
CA ALA A 141 -10.41 11.89 5.26
C ALA A 141 -11.44 11.04 6.01
N ASP A 142 -12.65 11.57 6.24
CA ASP A 142 -13.77 10.82 6.81
C ASP A 142 -13.91 9.45 6.13
N GLY A 143 -13.53 8.39 6.85
CA GLY A 143 -13.59 7.03 6.36
C GLY A 143 -12.36 6.51 5.62
N GLY A 144 -11.23 7.20 5.61
CA GLY A 144 -9.94 6.73 5.05
C GLY A 144 -9.91 6.48 3.54
N PHE A 145 -11.07 6.38 2.94
CA PHE A 145 -11.30 5.90 1.58
C PHE A 145 -11.40 7.01 0.53
N ARG A 146 -11.79 8.22 0.92
CA ARG A 146 -11.92 9.36 -0.02
C ARG A 146 -10.59 9.82 -0.60
N ALA A 147 -9.47 9.51 0.05
CA ALA A 147 -8.16 9.77 -0.52
C ALA A 147 -7.89 8.97 -1.80
N TYR A 148 -8.54 7.81 -1.96
CA TYR A 148 -8.51 7.04 -3.19
C TYR A 148 -9.37 7.64 -4.31
N GLU A 149 -10.42 8.40 -3.99
CA GLU A 149 -11.23 9.10 -4.98
C GLU A 149 -10.44 10.17 -5.75
N SER A 150 -9.31 10.62 -5.20
CA SER A 150 -8.42 11.59 -5.87
C SER A 150 -7.43 10.95 -6.83
N TRP A 151 -7.30 9.62 -6.87
CA TRP A 151 -6.47 8.94 -7.84
C TRP A 151 -7.15 8.96 -9.20
N THR A 152 -6.45 9.48 -10.18
CA THR A 152 -6.94 9.57 -11.55
C THR A 152 -7.36 8.19 -12.05
N GLY A 153 -8.64 8.03 -12.42
CA GLY A 153 -9.18 6.79 -12.94
C GLY A 153 -9.79 5.83 -11.91
N MET A 154 -9.72 6.13 -10.60
CA MET A 154 -10.41 5.34 -9.59
C MET A 154 -11.92 5.51 -9.69
N PRO A 155 -12.73 4.45 -9.42
CA PRO A 155 -14.16 4.58 -9.32
C PRO A 155 -14.52 5.64 -8.26
N THR A 156 -15.36 6.60 -8.62
CA THR A 156 -15.70 7.75 -7.76
C THR A 156 -16.70 7.43 -6.67
N SER A 157 -17.27 6.21 -6.66
CA SER A 157 -18.26 5.81 -5.68
C SER A 157 -18.08 4.37 -5.23
N PHE A 158 -17.92 4.20 -3.92
CA PHE A 158 -17.94 2.91 -3.24
C PHE A 158 -19.10 2.89 -2.26
N ARG A 159 -19.73 1.74 -2.13
CA ARG A 159 -20.69 1.49 -1.06
C ARG A 159 -20.10 0.50 -0.06
N MET A 160 -20.33 0.73 1.19
CA MET A 160 -19.97 -0.22 2.23
C MET A 160 -20.73 -1.53 2.04
N GLY A 161 -20.01 -2.63 1.88
CA GLY A 161 -20.55 -3.98 1.83
C GLY A 161 -21.11 -4.40 3.19
N ARG A 162 -22.03 -5.37 3.18
CA ARG A 162 -22.56 -5.94 4.42
C ARG A 162 -21.60 -7.04 4.95
N GLY A 163 -21.38 -7.01 6.23
CA GLY A 163 -20.59 -8.00 6.96
C GLY A 163 -19.37 -7.36 7.62
N GLU A 164 -19.20 -7.67 8.89
CA GLU A 164 -17.95 -7.40 9.62
C GLU A 164 -17.18 -8.72 9.70
N PHE A 165 -15.89 -8.64 9.46
CA PHE A 165 -15.01 -9.78 9.65
C PHE A 165 -13.70 -9.29 10.23
N SER A 166 -13.11 -10.12 11.03
CA SER A 166 -11.77 -9.91 11.50
C SER A 166 -10.84 -10.81 10.70
N ALA A 167 -10.08 -10.20 9.79
CA ALA A 167 -9.11 -10.87 8.95
C ALA A 167 -7.83 -10.04 8.91
N GLU A 168 -6.70 -10.70 8.84
CA GLU A 168 -5.39 -10.03 8.78
C GLU A 168 -4.96 -9.71 7.35
N GLY A 169 -5.70 -10.19 6.35
CA GLY A 169 -5.45 -9.95 4.92
C GLY A 169 -6.07 -11.04 4.05
N ILE A 170 -6.11 -10.80 2.75
CA ILE A 170 -6.56 -11.78 1.76
C ILE A 170 -5.34 -12.38 1.08
N TYR A 171 -5.19 -13.68 1.19
CA TYR A 171 -4.09 -14.42 0.57
C TYR A 171 -4.38 -14.85 -0.87
N SER A 172 -5.63 -15.13 -1.16
CA SER A 172 -6.05 -15.54 -2.50
C SER A 172 -7.57 -15.48 -2.65
N VAL A 173 -8.03 -15.42 -3.88
CA VAL A 173 -9.44 -15.44 -4.25
C VAL A 173 -9.74 -16.62 -5.16
N GLY A 174 -10.99 -17.10 -5.12
CA GLY A 174 -11.47 -18.20 -5.93
C GLY A 174 -12.99 -18.14 -6.10
N GLN A 175 -13.58 -19.19 -6.67
CA GLN A 175 -15.02 -19.30 -6.86
C GLN A 175 -15.54 -20.66 -6.40
N ASP A 176 -16.74 -20.69 -5.84
CA ASP A 176 -17.44 -21.94 -5.58
C ASP A 176 -18.16 -22.45 -6.86
N ALA A 177 -18.69 -23.67 -6.79
CA ALA A 177 -19.41 -24.29 -7.92
C ALA A 177 -20.67 -23.53 -8.40
N LYS A 178 -21.06 -22.47 -7.70
CA LYS A 178 -22.17 -21.58 -8.07
C LYS A 178 -21.68 -20.23 -8.60
N GLY A 179 -20.39 -20.09 -8.83
CA GLY A 179 -19.76 -18.84 -9.30
C GLY A 179 -19.66 -17.74 -8.23
N ARG A 180 -19.89 -18.07 -6.93
CA ARG A 180 -19.78 -17.07 -5.87
C ARG A 180 -18.33 -16.92 -5.47
N ARG A 181 -17.89 -15.67 -5.32
CA ARG A 181 -16.51 -15.35 -4.92
C ARG A 181 -16.21 -15.86 -3.52
N LEU A 182 -15.03 -16.41 -3.39
CA LEU A 182 -14.41 -16.86 -2.15
C LEU A 182 -13.12 -16.09 -1.93
N ALA A 183 -12.81 -15.77 -0.69
CA ALA A 183 -11.53 -15.23 -0.29
C ALA A 183 -10.97 -16.06 0.86
N VAL A 184 -9.68 -16.35 0.86
CA VAL A 184 -9.01 -16.99 1.99
C VAL A 184 -8.18 -15.95 2.74
N SER A 185 -8.32 -15.96 4.06
CA SER A 185 -7.56 -15.15 5.00
C SER A 185 -6.90 -16.05 6.04
N ILE A 186 -5.83 -15.59 6.65
CA ILE A 186 -5.21 -16.25 7.80
C ILE A 186 -5.37 -15.35 9.01
N ARG A 187 -5.82 -15.93 10.13
CA ARG A 187 -5.99 -15.19 11.38
C ARG A 187 -5.73 -16.11 12.58
N GLY A 188 -4.83 -15.66 13.46
CA GLY A 188 -4.47 -16.41 14.65
C GLY A 188 -4.12 -17.86 14.33
N GLY A 189 -3.31 -18.08 13.29
CA GLY A 189 -2.86 -19.39 12.84
C GLY A 189 -3.93 -20.25 12.19
N LYS A 190 -5.13 -19.74 11.88
CA LYS A 190 -6.22 -20.45 11.20
C LYS A 190 -6.42 -19.91 9.80
N ALA A 191 -6.63 -20.80 8.84
CA ALA A 191 -7.11 -20.37 7.53
C ALA A 191 -8.65 -20.25 7.58
N GLU A 192 -9.17 -19.11 7.18
CA GLU A 192 -10.59 -18.81 7.13
C GLU A 192 -11.02 -18.48 5.70
N VAL A 193 -12.05 -19.16 5.20
CA VAL A 193 -12.63 -18.90 3.89
C VAL A 193 -13.90 -18.08 4.07
N TYR A 194 -13.93 -16.95 3.42
CA TYR A 194 -15.09 -16.07 3.34
C TYR A 194 -15.79 -16.23 2.00
N ARG A 195 -17.08 -16.03 1.97
CA ARG A 195 -17.91 -16.12 0.77
C ARG A 195 -18.78 -14.88 0.64
N TYR A 196 -18.79 -14.32 -0.54
CA TYR A 196 -19.70 -13.24 -0.88
C TYR A 196 -21.03 -13.82 -1.41
N ALA A 197 -22.15 -13.45 -0.78
CA ALA A 197 -23.51 -13.73 -1.22
C ALA A 197 -24.49 -12.72 -0.59
N ASN A 198 -24.71 -11.58 -1.24
CA ASN A 198 -25.42 -10.43 -0.68
C ASN A 198 -24.75 -9.83 0.58
N GLY A 199 -23.45 -10.02 0.73
CA GLY A 199 -22.63 -9.64 1.86
C GLY A 199 -21.59 -10.73 2.15
N LEU A 200 -20.47 -10.30 2.74
CA LEU A 200 -19.37 -11.19 3.07
C LEU A 200 -19.65 -11.93 4.38
N SER A 201 -19.45 -13.24 4.38
CA SER A 201 -19.61 -14.07 5.57
C SER A 201 -18.57 -15.18 5.63
N ARG A 202 -18.10 -15.49 6.85
CA ARG A 202 -17.21 -16.64 7.05
C ARG A 202 -17.93 -17.94 6.68
N TYR A 203 -17.37 -18.63 5.72
CA TYR A 203 -17.93 -19.88 5.18
C TYR A 203 -17.30 -21.13 5.80
N ARG A 204 -15.97 -21.10 5.98
CA ARG A 204 -15.20 -22.20 6.59
C ARG A 204 -14.07 -21.64 7.45
N SER A 205 -13.63 -22.43 8.43
CA SER A 205 -12.43 -22.14 9.24
C SER A 205 -11.69 -23.45 9.50
N PHE A 206 -10.38 -23.45 9.34
CA PHE A 206 -9.50 -24.60 9.47
C PHE A 206 -8.48 -24.37 10.58
N SER A 207 -8.33 -25.37 11.46
CA SER A 207 -7.32 -25.38 12.53
C SER A 207 -6.47 -26.63 12.38
N TYR A 208 -5.17 -26.55 12.67
CA TYR A 208 -4.19 -27.55 12.31
C TYR A 208 -3.63 -28.35 13.49
N GLY A 209 -4.11 -28.09 14.67
CA GLY A 209 -3.67 -28.71 15.91
C GLY A 209 -2.83 -27.78 16.78
N ARG A 210 -2.36 -28.29 17.91
CA ARG A 210 -1.60 -27.50 18.88
C ARG A 210 -0.19 -27.21 18.33
N GLY A 211 0.19 -25.95 18.32
CA GLY A 211 1.51 -25.51 17.86
C GLY A 211 1.70 -25.52 16.34
N LEU A 212 0.59 -25.69 15.59
CA LEU A 212 0.59 -25.64 14.13
C LEU A 212 -0.32 -24.51 13.64
N GLU A 213 0.19 -23.69 12.75
CA GLU A 213 -0.50 -22.52 12.23
C GLU A 213 -0.46 -22.48 10.69
N ALA A 214 -1.53 -21.93 10.10
CA ALA A 214 -1.50 -21.54 8.71
C ALA A 214 -0.57 -20.34 8.56
N THR A 215 0.31 -20.35 7.57
CA THR A 215 1.25 -19.26 7.28
C THR A 215 1.14 -18.72 5.86
N SER A 216 0.57 -19.49 4.94
CA SER A 216 0.24 -19.04 3.58
C SER A 216 -0.92 -19.88 3.03
N ALA A 217 -1.67 -19.33 2.07
CA ALA A 217 -2.79 -20.01 1.46
C ALA A 217 -3.04 -19.53 0.02
N ALA A 218 -3.45 -20.43 -0.87
CA ALA A 218 -3.86 -20.05 -2.23
C ALA A 218 -4.94 -20.98 -2.75
N PHE A 219 -5.92 -20.43 -3.47
CA PHE A 219 -6.79 -21.22 -4.33
C PHE A 219 -6.01 -21.72 -5.55
N LEU A 220 -6.23 -22.98 -5.93
CA LEU A 220 -5.50 -23.61 -7.04
C LEU A 220 -5.82 -23.01 -8.41
N LYS A 221 -6.99 -22.36 -8.51
CA LYS A 221 -7.47 -21.60 -9.67
C LYS A 221 -8.44 -20.53 -9.21
N GLU A 222 -8.57 -19.47 -9.95
CA GLU A 222 -9.51 -18.37 -9.68
C GLU A 222 -10.98 -18.80 -9.83
N ASP A 223 -11.26 -19.77 -10.71
CA ASP A 223 -12.59 -20.31 -11.00
C ASP A 223 -12.93 -21.59 -10.22
N ASP A 224 -12.13 -21.93 -9.21
CA ASP A 224 -12.28 -23.16 -8.41
C ASP A 224 -12.14 -22.84 -6.91
N ALA A 225 -12.80 -23.64 -6.09
CA ALA A 225 -12.72 -23.56 -4.63
C ALA A 225 -11.65 -24.49 -4.02
N ARG A 226 -10.87 -25.23 -4.84
CA ARG A 226 -9.77 -26.04 -4.31
C ARG A 226 -8.71 -25.17 -3.71
N LEU A 227 -8.35 -25.46 -2.48
CA LEU A 227 -7.48 -24.62 -1.66
C LEU A 227 -6.26 -25.40 -1.20
N ALA A 228 -5.11 -24.75 -1.23
CA ALA A 228 -3.89 -25.19 -0.57
C ALA A 228 -3.55 -24.26 0.61
N VAL A 229 -3.12 -24.82 1.72
CA VAL A 229 -2.72 -24.05 2.92
C VAL A 229 -1.41 -24.59 3.43
N LEU A 230 -0.41 -23.71 3.51
CA LEU A 230 0.87 -24.01 4.15
C LEU A 230 0.68 -23.99 5.66
N VAL A 231 1.05 -25.10 6.29
CA VAL A 231 0.95 -25.30 7.74
C VAL A 231 2.35 -25.43 8.31
N SER A 232 2.65 -24.60 9.28
CA SER A 232 3.97 -24.51 9.89
C SER A 232 3.89 -24.65 11.41
N SER A 233 4.95 -25.15 12.03
CA SER A 233 5.21 -25.00 13.46
C SER A 233 5.93 -23.67 13.74
N ILE A 234 5.56 -23.04 14.83
CA ILE A 234 6.20 -21.83 15.31
C ILE A 234 6.97 -22.18 16.57
N GLU A 235 8.29 -22.04 16.50
CA GLU A 235 9.20 -22.29 17.62
C GLU A 235 9.74 -20.95 18.12
N GLU A 236 9.51 -20.65 19.38
CA GLU A 236 10.12 -19.52 20.07
C GLU A 236 11.38 -20.00 20.76
N SER A 237 12.51 -19.35 20.53
CA SER A 237 13.79 -19.68 21.16
C SER A 237 14.44 -18.43 21.72
N GLY A 238 14.93 -18.49 22.97
CA GLY A 238 15.56 -17.40 23.69
C GLY A 238 14.72 -16.90 24.87
N GLU A 239 15.33 -16.04 25.67
CA GLU A 239 14.68 -15.37 26.79
C GLU A 239 14.87 -13.85 26.67
N GLY A 240 13.82 -13.07 26.92
CA GLY A 240 13.85 -11.61 26.92
C GLY A 240 14.12 -11.00 25.55
N GLU A 241 14.94 -9.95 25.47
CA GLU A 241 15.23 -9.19 24.23
C GLU A 241 15.90 -9.99 23.11
N SER A 242 16.31 -11.25 23.38
CA SER A 242 16.90 -12.17 22.39
C SER A 242 15.95 -13.26 21.92
N GLU A 243 14.67 -13.16 22.20
CA GLU A 243 13.65 -14.08 21.71
C GLU A 243 13.59 -14.05 20.17
N LYS A 244 13.72 -15.22 19.55
CA LYS A 244 13.62 -15.38 18.10
C LYS A 244 12.54 -16.40 17.79
N THR A 245 11.67 -16.02 16.88
CA THR A 245 10.63 -16.89 16.35
C THR A 245 11.12 -17.56 15.07
N TYR A 246 11.05 -18.87 15.01
CA TYR A 246 11.35 -19.66 13.84
C TYR A 246 10.09 -20.36 13.34
N THR A 247 9.87 -20.24 12.05
CA THR A 247 8.77 -20.91 11.38
C THR A 247 9.30 -22.05 10.55
N ARG A 248 8.80 -23.27 10.80
CA ARG A 248 9.17 -24.47 10.04
C ARG A 248 7.93 -25.04 9.37
N ALA A 249 7.99 -25.22 8.07
CA ALA A 249 6.90 -25.81 7.31
C ALA A 249 6.80 -27.30 7.59
N GLU A 250 5.62 -27.74 7.96
CA GLU A 250 5.33 -29.15 8.26
C GLU A 250 4.69 -29.84 7.05
N ARG A 251 3.75 -29.16 6.42
CA ARG A 251 3.01 -29.70 5.27
C ARG A 251 2.19 -28.63 4.55
N VAL A 252 1.80 -28.93 3.32
CA VAL A 252 0.71 -28.25 2.64
C VAL A 252 -0.56 -29.09 2.76
N MET A 253 -1.59 -28.53 3.38
CA MET A 253 -2.92 -29.14 3.42
C MET A 253 -3.68 -28.80 2.15
N LEU A 254 -4.31 -29.81 1.54
CA LEU A 254 -5.05 -29.68 0.30
C LEU A 254 -6.54 -29.93 0.53
N TYR A 255 -7.35 -29.07 -0.03
CA TYR A 255 -8.81 -29.15 0.10
C TYR A 255 -9.47 -29.24 -1.27
N ASP A 256 -10.52 -30.07 -1.36
CA ASP A 256 -11.35 -30.22 -2.57
C ASP A 256 -12.23 -28.99 -2.81
N SER A 257 -12.98 -28.97 -3.92
CA SER A 257 -13.90 -27.88 -4.27
C SER A 257 -15.08 -27.69 -3.29
N ARG A 258 -15.26 -28.59 -2.34
CA ARG A 258 -16.21 -28.47 -1.22
C ARG A 258 -15.53 -28.06 0.07
N LEU A 259 -14.23 -27.82 0.01
CA LEU A 259 -13.37 -27.48 1.14
C LEU A 259 -13.29 -28.61 2.20
N ASN A 260 -13.36 -29.88 1.76
CA ASN A 260 -12.98 -31.00 2.58
C ASN A 260 -11.51 -31.35 2.35
N VAL A 261 -10.87 -31.95 3.36
CA VAL A 261 -9.49 -32.42 3.22
C VAL A 261 -9.41 -33.44 2.08
N ALA A 262 -8.60 -33.16 1.09
CA ALA A 262 -8.34 -33.99 -0.07
C ALA A 262 -6.99 -34.71 -0.01
N GLY A 263 -6.02 -34.16 0.74
CA GLY A 263 -4.68 -34.71 0.87
C GLY A 263 -3.72 -33.77 1.57
N GLU A 264 -2.45 -34.14 1.59
CA GLU A 264 -1.37 -33.30 2.09
C GLU A 264 -0.08 -33.55 1.31
N ILE A 265 0.82 -32.57 1.30
CA ILE A 265 2.20 -32.67 0.83
C ILE A 265 3.08 -32.46 2.07
N PRO A 266 3.78 -33.49 2.57
CA PRO A 266 4.68 -33.36 3.72
C PRO A 266 5.93 -32.55 3.32
N LEU A 267 6.40 -31.67 4.22
CA LEU A 267 7.58 -30.82 4.03
C LEU A 267 8.68 -31.10 5.05
N GLU A 268 8.45 -31.97 6.03
CA GLU A 268 9.42 -32.50 7.00
C GLU A 268 10.25 -31.41 7.73
N GLY A 269 9.64 -30.26 8.04
CA GLY A 269 10.30 -29.15 8.74
C GLY A 269 11.23 -28.31 7.86
N GLU A 270 11.05 -28.35 6.56
CA GLU A 270 11.80 -27.50 5.62
C GLU A 270 11.50 -26.00 5.80
N LEU A 271 12.42 -25.14 5.38
CA LEU A 271 12.22 -23.71 5.39
C LEU A 271 11.37 -23.28 4.18
N CYS A 272 10.09 -23.59 4.20
CA CYS A 272 9.11 -23.12 3.23
C CYS A 272 8.42 -21.89 3.79
N THR A 273 8.50 -20.77 3.11
CA THR A 273 8.06 -19.47 3.60
C THR A 273 6.84 -18.93 2.90
N ALA A 274 6.58 -19.39 1.66
CA ALA A 274 5.41 -18.97 0.89
C ALA A 274 4.92 -20.08 -0.04
N LEU A 275 3.67 -19.99 -0.43
CA LEU A 275 3.10 -20.75 -1.52
C LEU A 275 2.37 -19.84 -2.50
N GLY A 276 2.37 -20.22 -3.76
CA GLY A 276 1.53 -19.65 -4.81
C GLY A 276 0.81 -20.77 -5.57
N ALA A 277 -0.21 -20.41 -6.33
CA ALA A 277 -0.92 -21.37 -7.17
C ALA A 277 -1.39 -20.73 -8.47
N GLU A 278 -1.34 -21.53 -9.54
CA GLU A 278 -1.79 -21.09 -10.86
C GLU A 278 -2.22 -22.32 -11.68
N ASN A 279 -3.39 -22.25 -12.29
CA ASN A 279 -3.89 -23.28 -13.21
C ASN A 279 -3.82 -24.72 -12.68
N GLY A 280 -3.99 -24.91 -11.36
CA GLY A 280 -3.93 -26.19 -10.70
C GLY A 280 -2.53 -26.67 -10.37
N ARG A 281 -1.51 -25.86 -10.55
CA ARG A 281 -0.14 -26.06 -10.07
C ARG A 281 0.04 -25.37 -8.72
N LEU A 282 0.93 -25.94 -7.90
CA LEU A 282 1.42 -25.30 -6.69
C LEU A 282 2.90 -24.94 -6.85
N TYR A 283 3.25 -23.80 -6.33
CA TYR A 283 4.61 -23.30 -6.24
C TYR A 283 4.97 -23.12 -4.78
N LEU A 284 5.92 -23.91 -4.30
CA LEU A 284 6.42 -23.85 -2.93
C LEU A 284 7.79 -23.16 -2.91
N PHE A 285 7.92 -22.13 -2.09
CA PHE A 285 9.16 -21.38 -1.96
C PHE A 285 9.94 -21.89 -0.75
N ILE A 286 10.91 -22.78 -1.02
CA ILE A 286 11.71 -23.47 -0.02
C ILE A 286 13.14 -22.93 -0.10
N ASP A 287 13.60 -22.22 0.94
CA ASP A 287 14.88 -21.48 0.95
C ASP A 287 14.94 -20.55 -0.29
N LYS A 288 15.86 -20.78 -1.18
CA LYS A 288 16.04 -20.03 -2.46
C LYS A 288 15.59 -20.82 -3.68
N ASN A 289 14.71 -21.79 -3.49
CA ASN A 289 14.15 -22.57 -4.59
C ASN A 289 12.65 -22.37 -4.67
N MET A 290 12.13 -22.34 -5.88
CA MET A 290 10.72 -22.47 -6.17
C MET A 290 10.49 -23.88 -6.70
N GLU A 291 9.84 -24.73 -5.93
CA GLU A 291 9.43 -26.07 -6.32
C GLU A 291 8.04 -26.07 -6.94
N ILE A 292 7.85 -26.90 -7.96
CA ILE A 292 6.62 -26.96 -8.74
C ILE A 292 5.96 -28.30 -8.50
N TYR A 293 4.73 -28.29 -8.01
CA TYR A 293 3.92 -29.46 -7.77
C TYR A 293 2.70 -29.51 -8.68
N GLU A 294 2.42 -30.68 -9.23
CA GLU A 294 1.23 -30.96 -10.05
C GLU A 294 0.52 -32.22 -9.53
N GLU A 295 -0.81 -32.22 -9.66
CA GLU A 295 -1.61 -33.41 -9.38
C GLU A 295 -1.52 -34.36 -10.57
N LYS A 296 -1.02 -35.58 -10.33
CA LYS A 296 -0.93 -36.68 -11.29
C LYS A 296 -1.49 -37.92 -10.69
N ASP A 297 -2.46 -38.53 -11.35
CA ASP A 297 -3.11 -39.80 -10.90
C ASP A 297 -3.63 -39.72 -9.46
N GLY A 298 -4.17 -38.59 -9.06
CA GLY A 298 -4.72 -38.33 -7.72
C GLY A 298 -3.67 -38.12 -6.62
N SER A 299 -2.40 -37.93 -6.97
CA SER A 299 -1.32 -37.61 -6.04
C SER A 299 -0.55 -36.37 -6.49
N TRP A 300 -0.12 -35.54 -5.54
CA TRP A 300 0.73 -34.38 -5.82
C TRP A 300 2.18 -34.78 -5.92
N GLN A 301 2.84 -34.40 -7.01
CA GLN A 301 4.21 -34.76 -7.31
C GLN A 301 5.02 -33.51 -7.65
N ASN A 302 6.24 -33.43 -7.12
CA ASN A 302 7.21 -32.42 -7.56
C ASN A 302 7.59 -32.69 -9.01
N THR A 303 7.29 -31.76 -9.91
CA THR A 303 7.56 -31.86 -11.34
C THR A 303 8.72 -31.02 -11.80
N GLY A 304 9.29 -30.20 -10.92
CA GLY A 304 10.45 -29.37 -11.23
C GLY A 304 10.78 -28.36 -10.15
N ALA A 305 11.93 -27.74 -10.29
CA ALA A 305 12.37 -26.67 -9.40
C ALA A 305 13.08 -25.55 -10.19
N ARG A 306 13.03 -24.35 -9.65
CA ARG A 306 13.76 -23.19 -10.15
C ARG A 306 14.55 -22.54 -9.01
N LYS A 307 15.83 -22.27 -9.25
CA LYS A 307 16.68 -21.57 -8.28
C LYS A 307 16.44 -20.07 -8.38
N LEU A 308 16.17 -19.44 -7.24
CA LEU A 308 16.04 -18.00 -7.08
C LEU A 308 17.34 -17.40 -6.51
N ARG A 309 17.46 -16.07 -6.56
CA ARG A 309 18.61 -15.36 -5.98
C ARG A 309 18.40 -14.97 -4.51
N HIS A 310 17.15 -14.93 -4.08
CA HIS A 310 16.69 -14.48 -2.76
C HIS A 310 15.67 -15.47 -2.22
N GLN A 311 15.49 -15.46 -0.93
CA GLN A 311 14.41 -16.16 -0.26
C GLN A 311 13.10 -15.42 -0.53
N VAL A 312 11.98 -16.12 -0.67
CA VAL A 312 10.67 -15.53 -0.91
C VAL A 312 9.83 -15.69 0.33
N THR A 313 9.29 -14.59 0.84
CA THR A 313 8.42 -14.58 2.02
C THR A 313 6.94 -14.50 1.65
N GLN A 314 6.63 -13.95 0.46
CA GLN A 314 5.26 -13.89 -0.07
C GLN A 314 5.28 -14.00 -1.59
N CYS A 315 4.19 -14.54 -2.13
CA CYS A 315 3.99 -14.72 -3.57
C CYS A 315 2.55 -14.39 -3.96
N HIS A 316 2.41 -13.63 -5.04
CA HIS A 316 1.14 -13.43 -5.73
C HIS A 316 1.36 -13.69 -7.23
N ILE A 317 0.42 -14.40 -7.88
CA ILE A 317 0.53 -14.77 -9.28
C ILE A 317 -0.69 -14.23 -10.02
N THR A 318 -0.46 -13.37 -10.99
CA THR A 318 -1.52 -12.70 -11.75
C THR A 318 -1.03 -12.34 -13.15
N ASP A 319 -1.96 -12.04 -14.05
CA ASP A 319 -1.68 -11.39 -15.33
C ASP A 319 -1.67 -9.88 -15.09
N LEU A 320 -0.47 -9.34 -14.86
CA LEU A 320 -0.30 -7.99 -14.39
C LEU A 320 -0.56 -6.94 -15.48
N ASP A 321 -0.20 -7.24 -16.72
CA ASP A 321 -0.27 -6.30 -17.87
C ASP A 321 -1.36 -6.66 -18.89
N GLY A 322 -2.15 -7.71 -18.62
CA GLY A 322 -3.28 -8.11 -19.45
C GLY A 322 -2.89 -8.83 -20.75
N ASP A 323 -1.66 -9.33 -20.86
CA ASP A 323 -1.16 -10.03 -22.06
C ASP A 323 -1.55 -11.52 -22.12
N GLY A 324 -2.20 -12.05 -21.08
CA GLY A 324 -2.63 -13.43 -20.94
C GLY A 324 -1.55 -14.37 -20.37
N VAL A 325 -0.36 -13.85 -20.06
CA VAL A 325 0.71 -14.59 -19.38
C VAL A 325 0.80 -14.10 -17.93
N LYS A 326 0.95 -15.02 -17.00
CA LYS A 326 0.98 -14.66 -15.58
C LYS A 326 2.38 -14.21 -15.15
N GLU A 327 2.42 -13.12 -14.40
CA GLU A 327 3.59 -12.67 -13.65
C GLU A 327 3.58 -13.25 -12.24
N TYR A 328 4.79 -13.48 -11.72
CA TYR A 328 5.04 -13.90 -10.35
C TYR A 328 5.57 -12.71 -9.58
N ILE A 329 4.75 -12.17 -8.70
CA ILE A 329 5.08 -11.06 -7.83
C ILE A 329 5.59 -11.65 -6.53
N LEU A 330 6.86 -11.45 -6.23
CA LEU A 330 7.57 -12.06 -5.10
C LEU A 330 8.17 -10.98 -4.22
N THR A 331 8.26 -11.23 -2.92
CA THR A 331 9.04 -10.39 -2.00
C THR A 331 9.90 -11.24 -1.08
N ASP A 332 11.08 -10.72 -0.71
CA ASP A 332 11.93 -11.26 0.37
C ASP A 332 11.69 -10.56 1.72
N GLY A 333 10.69 -9.69 1.78
CA GLY A 333 10.35 -8.87 2.93
C GLY A 333 10.84 -7.42 2.82
N MET A 334 11.87 -7.15 2.00
CA MET A 334 12.43 -5.80 1.81
C MET A 334 12.32 -5.32 0.37
N ASP A 335 12.45 -6.23 -0.59
CA ASP A 335 12.41 -5.94 -2.00
C ASP A 335 11.21 -6.64 -2.66
N LEU A 336 10.63 -5.99 -3.65
CA LEU A 336 9.59 -6.52 -4.52
C LEU A 336 10.19 -6.91 -5.86
N TYR A 337 9.86 -8.10 -6.36
CA TYR A 337 10.35 -8.65 -7.61
C TYR A 337 9.20 -9.11 -8.49
N VAL A 338 9.27 -8.82 -9.78
CA VAL A 338 8.32 -9.34 -10.77
C VAL A 338 9.07 -10.26 -11.74
N TYR A 339 8.59 -11.47 -11.84
CA TYR A 339 9.10 -12.49 -12.77
C TYR A 339 8.04 -12.86 -13.79
N HIS A 340 8.51 -13.17 -14.98
CA HIS A 340 7.71 -13.67 -16.07
C HIS A 340 8.17 -15.08 -16.45
N ALA A 341 7.23 -16.00 -16.59
CA ALA A 341 7.52 -17.39 -16.98
C ALA A 341 7.10 -17.64 -18.42
N VAL A 342 8.06 -17.61 -19.36
CA VAL A 342 7.82 -17.89 -20.78
C VAL A 342 8.72 -19.04 -21.22
N ASN A 343 8.14 -20.07 -21.85
CA ASN A 343 8.87 -21.17 -22.48
C ASN A 343 9.93 -21.79 -21.55
N ASP A 344 9.53 -22.16 -20.33
CA ASP A 344 10.40 -22.72 -19.27
C ASP A 344 11.48 -21.76 -18.74
N SER A 345 11.54 -20.53 -19.23
CA SER A 345 12.40 -19.48 -18.71
C SER A 345 11.68 -18.69 -17.63
N PHE A 346 12.27 -18.63 -16.43
CA PHE A 346 11.79 -17.81 -15.33
C PHE A 346 12.69 -16.57 -15.20
N ARG A 347 12.25 -15.47 -15.81
CA ARG A 347 13.05 -14.26 -15.96
C ARG A 347 12.53 -13.15 -15.07
N LYS A 348 13.41 -12.57 -14.26
CA LYS A 348 13.11 -11.34 -13.52
C LYS A 348 12.96 -10.18 -14.52
N LEU A 349 11.80 -9.54 -14.50
CA LEU A 349 11.52 -8.34 -15.30
C LEU A 349 11.94 -7.09 -14.54
N TRP A 350 11.43 -6.95 -13.32
CA TRP A 350 11.64 -5.76 -12.51
C TRP A 350 11.93 -6.11 -11.06
N SER A 351 12.51 -5.17 -10.35
CA SER A 351 12.61 -5.17 -8.90
C SER A 351 12.63 -3.74 -8.38
N THR A 352 12.09 -3.52 -7.21
CA THR A 352 12.16 -2.25 -6.50
C THR A 352 12.46 -2.50 -5.03
N HIS A 353 13.27 -1.61 -4.45
CA HIS A 353 13.52 -1.60 -3.01
C HIS A 353 12.45 -0.73 -2.36
N VAL A 354 11.77 -1.27 -1.38
CA VAL A 354 10.61 -0.61 -0.80
C VAL A 354 11.00 0.34 0.33
N GLY A 355 12.17 0.13 0.94
CA GLY A 355 12.68 1.01 2.00
C GLY A 355 11.92 0.93 3.33
N VAL A 356 11.00 -0.02 3.47
CA VAL A 356 10.24 -0.30 4.69
C VAL A 356 10.71 -1.59 5.34
N GLU A 357 10.52 -1.71 6.66
CA GLU A 357 11.13 -2.77 7.46
C GLU A 357 10.53 -4.15 7.23
N ASN A 358 9.73 -4.50 6.44
CA ASN A 358 9.15 -5.80 6.06
C ASN A 358 7.70 -5.66 5.62
N PHE A 359 7.32 -6.41 4.62
CA PHE A 359 5.92 -6.54 4.25
C PHE A 359 5.16 -7.39 5.27
N TYR A 360 4.02 -6.86 5.68
CA TYR A 360 3.07 -7.51 6.55
C TYR A 360 1.83 -7.92 5.75
N GLY A 361 1.43 -9.16 5.89
CA GLY A 361 0.30 -9.69 5.15
C GLY A 361 0.61 -10.01 3.68
N PRO A 362 -0.36 -10.55 2.95
CA PRO A 362 -0.17 -11.01 1.59
C PRO A 362 -0.06 -9.88 0.57
N LEU A 363 0.65 -10.15 -0.53
CA LEU A 363 0.62 -9.33 -1.73
C LEU A 363 -0.68 -9.56 -2.49
N MET A 364 -1.25 -8.51 -3.05
CA MET A 364 -2.42 -8.56 -3.92
C MET A 364 -2.25 -7.65 -5.13
N SER A 365 -3.07 -7.86 -6.14
CA SER A 365 -3.17 -6.96 -7.29
C SER A 365 -4.62 -6.77 -7.71
N GLY A 366 -4.90 -5.66 -8.37
CA GLY A 366 -6.18 -5.36 -8.95
C GLY A 366 -6.10 -4.14 -9.86
N ASP A 367 -6.93 -4.09 -10.89
CA ASP A 367 -7.07 -2.95 -11.80
C ASP A 367 -8.08 -1.96 -11.20
N MET A 368 -7.58 -1.16 -10.27
CA MET A 368 -8.42 -0.23 -9.52
C MET A 368 -8.79 1.02 -10.32
N ASN A 369 -8.03 1.35 -11.35
CA ASN A 369 -8.26 2.52 -12.17
C ASN A 369 -9.01 2.19 -13.48
N GLY A 370 -9.22 0.91 -13.78
CA GLY A 370 -9.95 0.44 -14.96
C GLY A 370 -9.19 0.61 -16.28
N ASP A 371 -7.86 0.71 -16.24
CA ASP A 371 -7.04 0.90 -17.45
C ASP A 371 -6.59 -0.42 -18.10
N GLY A 372 -6.92 -1.57 -17.50
CA GLY A 372 -6.59 -2.91 -17.98
C GLY A 372 -5.24 -3.42 -17.49
N VAL A 373 -4.50 -2.63 -16.72
CA VAL A 373 -3.23 -3.01 -16.08
C VAL A 373 -3.44 -3.09 -14.57
N GLN A 374 -3.02 -4.18 -13.96
CA GLN A 374 -3.20 -4.32 -12.51
C GLN A 374 -2.12 -3.57 -11.74
N GLU A 375 -2.52 -2.89 -10.68
CA GLU A 375 -1.63 -2.38 -9.66
C GLU A 375 -1.31 -3.45 -8.63
N ILE A 376 -0.10 -3.39 -8.04
CA ILE A 376 0.31 -4.27 -6.94
C ILE A 376 0.12 -3.53 -5.61
N TYR A 377 -0.49 -4.20 -4.65
CA TYR A 377 -0.71 -3.72 -3.29
C TYR A 377 0.11 -4.53 -2.31
N ALA A 378 0.94 -3.85 -1.55
CA ALA A 378 1.74 -4.44 -0.49
C ALA A 378 1.54 -3.65 0.80
N CYS A 379 1.40 -4.35 1.92
CA CYS A 379 1.25 -3.74 3.24
C CYS A 379 2.49 -4.05 4.09
N ASP A 380 3.02 -3.04 4.76
CA ASP A 380 4.17 -3.19 5.65
C ASP A 380 3.76 -3.48 7.11
N THR A 381 4.74 -3.66 7.99
CA THR A 381 4.53 -3.94 9.42
C THR A 381 3.90 -2.78 10.18
N THR A 382 3.87 -1.58 9.63
CA THR A 382 3.19 -0.41 10.20
C THR A 382 1.76 -0.27 9.70
N ALA A 383 1.23 -1.30 9.04
CA ALA A 383 -0.06 -1.29 8.35
C ALA A 383 -0.16 -0.19 7.27
N THR A 384 0.96 0.12 6.62
CA THR A 384 0.99 1.06 5.49
C THR A 384 0.86 0.30 4.19
N THR A 385 -0.14 0.63 3.40
CA THR A 385 -0.28 0.08 2.04
C THR A 385 0.46 0.94 1.04
N ILE A 386 1.28 0.30 0.23
CA ILE A 386 1.98 0.90 -0.88
C ILE A 386 1.44 0.30 -2.18
N ARG A 387 1.03 1.16 -3.09
CA ARG A 387 0.60 0.79 -4.43
C ARG A 387 1.76 0.93 -5.41
N TYR A 388 2.02 -0.10 -6.19
CA TYR A 388 2.99 -0.09 -7.27
C TYR A 388 2.28 -0.14 -8.61
N ILE A 389 2.69 0.74 -9.49
CA ILE A 389 2.16 0.86 -10.85
C ILE A 389 3.20 0.30 -11.83
N LEU A 390 2.76 -0.52 -12.77
CA LEU A 390 3.58 -0.95 -13.88
C LEU A 390 3.70 0.17 -14.91
N THR A 391 4.93 0.49 -15.30
CA THR A 391 5.23 1.48 -16.32
C THR A 391 6.17 0.90 -17.38
N GLU A 392 6.32 1.54 -18.51
CA GLU A 392 7.31 1.16 -19.53
C GLU A 392 8.75 1.06 -18.99
N LYS A 393 9.04 1.72 -17.87
CA LYS A 393 10.36 1.73 -17.21
C LYS A 393 10.45 0.76 -16.03
N GLY A 394 9.38 0.03 -15.73
CA GLY A 394 9.26 -0.91 -14.62
C GLY A 394 8.26 -0.47 -13.56
N LEU A 395 8.31 -1.13 -12.39
CA LEU A 395 7.47 -0.80 -11.25
C LEU A 395 7.87 0.55 -10.67
N LYS A 396 6.87 1.35 -10.38
CA LYS A 396 7.03 2.66 -9.77
C LYS A 396 6.00 2.84 -8.65
N THR A 397 6.44 3.34 -7.51
CA THR A 397 5.56 3.89 -6.49
C THR A 397 5.35 5.37 -6.80
N ALA A 398 4.12 5.82 -6.92
CA ALA A 398 3.82 7.24 -6.85
C ALA A 398 3.69 7.61 -5.37
N ASN A 399 4.10 8.81 -5.03
CA ASN A 399 4.10 9.27 -3.63
C ASN A 399 2.68 9.32 -3.03
N GLU A 400 1.69 9.61 -3.86
CA GLU A 400 0.27 9.58 -3.51
C GLU A 400 -0.31 8.18 -3.32
N ASP A 401 0.47 7.14 -3.61
CA ASP A 401 0.03 5.74 -3.54
C ASP A 401 0.33 5.08 -2.18
N ILE A 402 0.76 5.85 -1.18
CA ILE A 402 1.05 5.37 0.16
C ILE A 402 -0.16 5.63 1.06
N GLN A 403 -0.63 4.57 1.73
CA GLN A 403 -1.79 4.60 2.62
C GLN A 403 -1.40 4.09 4.01
N TYR A 404 -1.44 4.97 5.00
CA TYR A 404 -1.02 4.69 6.37
C TYR A 404 -2.17 4.07 7.21
N GLY A 405 -1.82 3.13 8.10
CA GLY A 405 -2.73 2.50 9.06
C GLY A 405 -3.81 1.63 8.45
N GLN A 406 -3.63 1.21 7.19
CA GLN A 406 -4.64 0.47 6.46
C GLN A 406 -4.01 -0.49 5.46
N CYS A 407 -4.40 -1.76 5.54
CA CYS A 407 -4.07 -2.74 4.51
C CYS A 407 -5.24 -2.90 3.55
N ILE A 408 -4.96 -2.77 2.27
CA ILE A 408 -5.95 -2.79 1.19
C ILE A 408 -5.70 -3.99 0.31
N TYR A 409 -6.78 -4.72 0.03
CA TYR A 409 -6.76 -5.92 -0.79
C TYR A 409 -7.85 -5.80 -1.85
N PRO A 410 -7.49 -5.48 -3.13
CA PRO A 410 -8.44 -5.40 -4.22
C PRO A 410 -8.93 -6.79 -4.65
N CYS A 411 -10.20 -6.90 -5.01
CA CYS A 411 -10.79 -8.08 -5.62
C CYS A 411 -12.23 -7.80 -6.01
N ASP A 412 -12.65 -8.17 -7.20
CA ASP A 412 -14.06 -8.13 -7.63
C ASP A 412 -14.87 -9.18 -6.86
N PHE A 413 -15.41 -8.80 -5.69
CA PHE A 413 -16.16 -9.71 -4.81
C PHE A 413 -17.60 -9.94 -5.26
N ASP A 414 -18.25 -8.95 -5.84
CA ASP A 414 -19.65 -9.07 -6.25
C ASP A 414 -19.81 -9.57 -7.70
N GLY A 415 -18.71 -9.68 -8.44
CA GLY A 415 -18.69 -10.23 -9.80
C GLY A 415 -19.20 -9.25 -10.86
N ASN A 416 -19.16 -7.94 -10.58
CA ASN A 416 -19.62 -6.90 -11.49
C ASN A 416 -18.56 -6.47 -12.53
N GLY A 417 -17.34 -7.02 -12.44
CA GLY A 417 -16.21 -6.72 -13.31
C GLY A 417 -15.41 -5.50 -12.90
N ARG A 418 -15.64 -4.97 -11.71
CA ARG A 418 -14.91 -3.86 -11.11
C ARG A 418 -14.30 -4.32 -9.80
N GLU A 419 -13.10 -3.82 -9.50
CA GLU A 419 -12.44 -4.16 -8.25
C GLU A 419 -13.13 -3.51 -7.05
N ASP A 420 -13.44 -4.32 -6.08
CA ASP A 420 -13.87 -3.95 -4.75
C ASP A 420 -12.66 -3.87 -3.82
N TYR A 421 -12.85 -3.33 -2.62
CA TYR A 421 -11.80 -3.28 -1.61
C TYR A 421 -12.15 -4.09 -0.39
N TRP A 422 -11.26 -4.96 -0.01
CA TRP A 422 -11.18 -5.43 1.36
C TRP A 422 -10.16 -4.59 2.11
N PHE A 423 -10.60 -3.99 3.16
CA PHE A 423 -9.87 -3.04 3.94
C PHE A 423 -9.69 -3.54 5.37
N VAL A 424 -8.48 -3.50 5.90
CA VAL A 424 -8.17 -3.86 7.29
C VAL A 424 -7.56 -2.64 7.96
N ALA A 425 -8.27 -2.06 8.94
CA ALA A 425 -7.73 -0.97 9.74
C ALA A 425 -6.74 -1.48 10.78
N ASP A 426 -5.68 -0.72 11.02
CA ASP A 426 -4.79 -0.94 12.15
C ASP A 426 -5.45 -0.44 13.44
N ASN A 427 -6.32 -1.26 13.99
CA ASN A 427 -6.89 -1.05 15.30
C ASN A 427 -6.78 -2.34 16.11
N GLU A 428 -6.97 -2.26 17.45
CA GLU A 428 -6.86 -3.40 18.36
C GLU A 428 -7.74 -4.61 17.93
N ASP A 429 -8.82 -4.35 17.22
CA ASP A 429 -9.76 -5.38 16.77
C ASP A 429 -9.41 -5.93 15.38
N ARG A 430 -8.50 -5.30 14.58
CA ARG A 430 -8.15 -5.63 13.19
C ARG A 430 -9.38 -6.06 12.37
N ARG A 431 -10.40 -5.22 12.39
CA ARG A 431 -11.65 -5.51 11.69
C ARG A 431 -11.48 -5.15 10.21
N GLY A 432 -11.75 -6.13 9.36
CA GLY A 432 -11.85 -5.91 7.93
C GLY A 432 -13.23 -5.37 7.54
N GLN A 433 -13.25 -4.51 6.54
CA GLN A 433 -14.45 -3.95 5.96
C GLN A 433 -14.40 -4.09 4.43
N LEU A 434 -15.51 -4.48 3.84
CA LEU A 434 -15.64 -4.58 2.39
C LEU A 434 -16.28 -3.31 1.84
N TYR A 435 -15.69 -2.75 0.79
CA TYR A 435 -16.24 -1.66 0.01
C TYR A 435 -16.44 -2.13 -1.42
N LEU A 436 -17.66 -2.02 -1.91
CA LEU A 436 -18.04 -2.45 -3.24
C LEU A 436 -18.03 -1.26 -4.19
N ALA A 437 -17.41 -1.44 -5.36
CA ALA A 437 -17.49 -0.47 -6.43
C ALA A 437 -18.95 -0.28 -6.87
N ALA A 438 -19.41 0.96 -6.96
CA ALA A 438 -20.78 1.21 -7.38
C ALA A 438 -20.93 0.95 -8.88
N GLU A 439 -22.06 0.40 -9.26
CA GLU A 439 -22.52 0.41 -10.65
C GLU A 439 -22.81 1.88 -11.04
N GLU A 440 -22.29 2.34 -12.18
CA GLU A 440 -22.61 3.66 -12.74
C GLU A 440 -24.08 3.77 -13.16
#